data_cc032ca27aa88d24fd5460beb3a2d488
#
_entry.id   cc032ca27aa88d24fd5460beb3a2d488
#
_cell.length_a   1.000
_cell.length_b   1.000
_cell.length_c   1.000
_cell.angle_alpha   90.00
_cell.angle_beta   90.00
_cell.angle_gamma   90.00
#
_symmetry.space_group_name_H-M   'P 1'
#
loop_
_entity.id
_entity.type
_entity.pdbx_description
1 polymer ?
#
loop_
_entity_poly.entity_id
_entity_poly.type
_entity_poly.pdbx_seq_one_letter_code
_entity_poly.pdbx_strand_id
1 'polypeptide(L)'
;MKQNYNENIETKPIFNLKWYTGRDEYSEGNVEDEIIEMICKEEPENYSEAIHNNLSWSSYYHLTNIRKNIINWYPFRPDADVLEIGCGMGAITDCLCENCHSVTAVEMSKRRATATLLRCRNRENLEIIVGNLNDIKFEKKFDYITLIGVLEYQGDYTDTVNPYHDFLKI
;
A
#
# COMPACT_ATOMS: atom_id res chain seq x y z
N MET A 1 8.66 -4.26 22.31
CA MET A 1 7.70 -3.27 22.84
C MET A 1 6.46 -3.34 21.98
N LYS A 2 5.27 -3.56 22.55
CA LYS A 2 4.01 -3.49 21.79
C LYS A 2 3.76 -2.01 21.52
N GLN A 3 3.91 -1.58 20.29
CA GLN A 3 3.56 -0.21 19.89
C GLN A 3 2.03 -0.13 19.82
N ASN A 4 1.46 0.63 20.74
CA ASN A 4 0.08 1.07 20.67
C ASN A 4 0.02 2.20 19.63
N TYR A 5 -0.11 1.83 18.36
CA TYR A 5 -0.65 2.78 17.38
C TYR A 5 -2.01 3.22 17.94
N ASN A 6 -2.25 4.52 17.93
CA ASN A 6 -3.42 5.13 18.53
C ASN A 6 -4.70 4.37 18.12
N GLU A 7 -5.18 3.46 18.96
CA GLU A 7 -6.34 2.57 18.69
C GLU A 7 -7.65 3.35 18.47
N ASN A 8 -7.59 4.70 18.56
CA ASN A 8 -8.73 5.60 18.45
C ASN A 8 -8.85 6.28 17.07
N ILE A 9 -7.99 5.94 16.08
CA ILE A 9 -8.14 6.51 14.74
C ILE A 9 -9.22 5.71 14.01
N GLU A 10 -10.37 6.36 13.76
CA GLU A 10 -11.42 5.78 12.92
C GLU A 10 -10.92 5.65 11.46
N THR A 11 -11.15 4.50 10.86
CA THR A 11 -10.77 4.20 9.48
C THR A 11 -11.96 3.66 8.71
N LYS A 12 -12.15 4.13 7.48
CA LYS A 12 -13.24 3.69 6.59
C LYS A 12 -12.88 2.51 5.69
N PRO A 13 -11.61 2.34 5.23
CA PRO A 13 -11.23 1.20 4.42
C PRO A 13 -11.50 -0.14 5.10
N ILE A 14 -11.84 -1.13 4.29
CA ILE A 14 -11.91 -2.52 4.76
C ILE A 14 -10.49 -3.05 4.94
N PHE A 15 -10.17 -3.52 6.14
CA PHE A 15 -8.86 -4.13 6.44
C PHE A 15 -9.01 -5.63 6.58
N ASN A 16 -8.64 -6.37 5.52
CA ASN A 16 -8.89 -7.79 5.36
C ASN A 16 -7.63 -8.61 5.71
N LEU A 17 -7.68 -9.33 6.84
CA LEU A 17 -6.60 -10.18 7.35
C LEU A 17 -6.79 -11.67 7.05
N LYS A 18 -7.77 -12.05 6.23
CA LYS A 18 -8.08 -13.45 5.93
C LYS A 18 -6.88 -14.26 5.44
N TRP A 19 -5.98 -13.62 4.69
CA TRP A 19 -4.82 -14.24 4.05
C TRP A 19 -3.49 -13.98 4.78
N TYR A 20 -3.56 -13.32 5.94
CA TYR A 20 -2.37 -13.01 6.72
C TYR A 20 -1.90 -14.23 7.52
N THR A 21 -0.66 -14.65 7.32
CA THR A 21 -0.06 -15.84 7.97
C THR A 21 0.32 -15.63 9.45
N GLY A 22 0.22 -14.40 9.94
CA GLY A 22 0.65 -14.03 11.30
C GLY A 22 2.12 -13.63 11.39
N ARG A 23 2.84 -13.60 10.26
CA ARG A 23 4.25 -13.17 10.18
C ARG A 23 4.40 -12.04 9.18
N ASP A 24 5.15 -11.01 9.55
CA ASP A 24 5.60 -9.97 8.62
C ASP A 24 6.91 -10.44 7.98
N GLU A 25 6.82 -10.96 6.76
CA GLU A 25 7.96 -11.52 6.03
C GLU A 25 8.79 -10.43 5.35
N TYR A 26 8.21 -9.25 5.13
CA TYR A 26 8.86 -8.12 4.50
C TYR A 26 8.65 -6.85 5.34
N SER A 27 9.66 -6.47 6.13
CA SER A 27 9.62 -5.28 6.97
C SER A 27 11.03 -4.72 7.17
N GLU A 28 11.17 -3.40 7.08
CA GLU A 28 12.43 -2.68 7.34
C GLU A 28 12.56 -2.27 8.82
N GLY A 29 11.62 -2.69 9.67
CA GLY A 29 11.70 -2.48 11.10
C GLY A 29 11.36 -1.07 11.57
N ASN A 30 12.29 -0.39 12.25
CA ASN A 30 12.04 0.91 12.89
C ASN A 30 11.66 2.04 11.93
N VAL A 31 12.11 1.97 10.68
CA VAL A 31 11.81 2.98 9.64
C VAL A 31 10.30 3.05 9.37
N GLU A 32 9.64 1.89 9.31
CA GLU A 32 8.20 1.82 9.09
C GLU A 32 7.44 2.40 10.27
N ASP A 33 7.93 2.16 11.50
CA ASP A 33 7.32 2.70 12.71
C ASP A 33 7.37 4.22 12.76
N GLU A 34 8.50 4.82 12.37
CA GLU A 34 8.65 6.28 12.28
C GLU A 34 7.67 6.90 11.26
N ILE A 35 7.51 6.25 10.10
CA ILE A 35 6.58 6.71 9.07
C ILE A 35 5.13 6.58 9.55
N ILE A 36 4.76 5.47 10.19
CA ILE A 36 3.42 5.28 10.76
C ILE A 36 3.15 6.34 11.84
N GLU A 37 4.14 6.65 12.67
CA GLU A 37 4.01 7.70 13.70
C GLU A 37 3.74 9.08 13.07
N MET A 38 4.44 9.41 11.97
CA MET A 38 4.18 10.65 11.22
C MET A 38 2.77 10.65 10.61
N ILE A 39 2.34 9.55 9.99
CA ILE A 39 0.98 9.40 9.43
C ILE A 39 -0.10 9.58 10.51
N CYS A 40 0.15 9.08 11.73
CA CYS A 40 -0.80 9.22 12.84
C CYS A 40 -0.90 10.64 13.38
N LYS A 41 0.21 11.40 13.32
CA LYS A 41 0.29 12.76 13.89
C LYS A 41 -0.19 13.84 12.93
N GLU A 42 -0.04 13.60 11.65
CA GLU A 42 -0.25 14.61 10.62
C GLU A 42 -1.40 14.23 9.68
N GLU A 43 -2.09 15.23 9.18
CA GLU A 43 -2.98 15.06 8.04
C GLU A 43 -2.17 15.03 6.73
N PRO A 44 -2.68 14.37 5.65
CA PRO A 44 -1.96 14.23 4.39
C PRO A 44 -1.47 15.54 3.78
N GLU A 45 -2.22 16.62 3.98
CA GLU A 45 -1.88 17.97 3.50
C GLU A 45 -0.63 18.54 4.18
N ASN A 46 -0.33 18.10 5.40
CA ASN A 46 0.77 18.58 6.24
C ASN A 46 2.05 17.73 6.11
N TYR A 47 2.02 16.61 5.35
CA TYR A 47 3.20 15.75 5.22
C TYR A 47 4.43 16.48 4.68
N SER A 48 4.27 17.46 3.80
CA SER A 48 5.40 18.24 3.29
C SER A 48 6.11 19.02 4.38
N GLU A 49 5.39 19.61 5.33
CA GLU A 49 5.95 20.31 6.47
C GLU A 49 6.58 19.34 7.47
N ALA A 50 5.91 18.22 7.76
CA ALA A 50 6.44 17.18 8.64
C ALA A 50 7.76 16.59 8.11
N ILE A 51 7.86 16.34 6.80
CA ILE A 51 9.08 15.90 6.14
C ILE A 51 10.19 16.95 6.27
N HIS A 52 9.87 18.23 6.09
CA HIS A 52 10.85 19.31 6.22
C HIS A 52 11.44 19.40 7.63
N ASN A 53 10.60 19.18 8.64
CA ASN A 53 11.00 19.22 10.05
C ASN A 53 11.77 17.96 10.50
N ASN A 54 11.57 16.83 9.82
CA ASN A 54 12.23 15.56 10.11
C ASN A 54 12.66 14.87 8.82
N LEU A 55 13.65 15.48 8.14
CA LEU A 55 14.11 15.02 6.84
C LEU A 55 14.91 13.71 6.96
N SER A 56 14.28 12.61 6.58
CA SER A 56 14.92 11.33 6.31
C SER A 56 14.64 10.89 4.88
N TRP A 57 15.50 10.05 4.30
CA TRP A 57 15.23 9.49 2.97
C TRP A 57 13.89 8.74 2.96
N SER A 58 13.60 7.98 4.01
CA SER A 58 12.39 7.18 4.13
C SER A 58 11.13 8.04 4.19
N SER A 59 11.11 9.11 5.03
CA SER A 59 9.98 10.03 5.10
C SER A 59 9.76 10.74 3.76
N TYR A 60 10.84 11.20 3.11
CA TYR A 60 10.76 11.80 1.79
C TYR A 60 10.20 10.82 0.76
N TYR A 61 10.74 9.59 0.71
CA TYR A 61 10.33 8.58 -0.27
C TYR A 61 8.86 8.17 -0.11
N HIS A 62 8.42 7.91 1.13
CA HIS A 62 7.09 7.35 1.37
C HIS A 62 5.98 8.40 1.47
N LEU A 63 6.26 9.60 1.99
CA LEU A 63 5.21 10.58 2.30
C LEU A 63 5.06 11.69 1.27
N THR A 64 6.05 11.91 0.39
CA THR A 64 5.93 12.97 -0.63
C THR A 64 4.87 12.63 -1.69
N ASN A 65 4.24 13.68 -2.23
CA ASN A 65 3.31 13.56 -3.35
C ASN A 65 3.99 13.25 -4.70
N ILE A 66 5.34 13.29 -4.76
CA ILE A 66 6.09 13.04 -6.01
C ILE A 66 5.77 11.66 -6.59
N ARG A 67 5.54 10.67 -5.75
CA ARG A 67 5.19 9.31 -6.21
C ARG A 67 3.87 9.25 -6.97
N LYS A 68 2.92 10.15 -6.69
CA LYS A 68 1.65 10.24 -7.45
C LYS A 68 1.91 10.51 -8.95
N ASN A 69 3.04 11.15 -9.32
CA ASN A 69 3.40 11.41 -10.70
C ASN A 69 3.63 10.14 -11.54
N ILE A 70 3.85 8.99 -10.89
CA ILE A 70 4.01 7.69 -11.57
C ILE A 70 2.72 7.31 -12.29
N ILE A 71 1.55 7.66 -11.75
CA ILE A 71 0.25 7.26 -12.29
C ILE A 71 -0.67 8.42 -12.65
N ASN A 72 -0.44 9.64 -12.16
CA ASN A 72 -1.32 10.79 -12.39
C ASN A 72 -1.49 11.20 -13.86
N TRP A 73 -0.55 10.82 -14.71
CA TRP A 73 -0.63 11.07 -16.15
C TRP A 73 -1.54 10.09 -16.87
N TYR A 74 -1.90 8.96 -16.25
CA TYR A 74 -2.73 7.94 -16.88
C TYR A 74 -4.22 8.27 -16.65
N PRO A 75 -5.04 8.30 -17.73
CA PRO A 75 -6.46 8.61 -17.64
C PRO A 75 -7.27 7.38 -17.19
N PHE A 76 -7.23 7.06 -15.90
CA PHE A 76 -8.07 6.01 -15.35
C PHE A 76 -9.55 6.32 -15.60
N ARG A 77 -10.35 5.30 -15.87
CA ARG A 77 -11.80 5.46 -15.92
C ARG A 77 -12.36 5.65 -14.51
N PRO A 78 -13.23 6.65 -14.28
CA PRO A 78 -13.79 6.89 -12.95
C PRO A 78 -14.67 5.75 -12.42
N ASP A 79 -15.22 4.91 -13.30
CA ASP A 79 -16.05 3.75 -12.98
C ASP A 79 -15.27 2.44 -12.83
N ALA A 80 -13.95 2.48 -12.91
CA ALA A 80 -13.10 1.30 -12.93
C ALA A 80 -12.85 0.70 -11.55
N ASP A 81 -12.75 -0.62 -11.53
CA ASP A 81 -12.24 -1.41 -10.42
C ASP A 81 -10.75 -1.69 -10.61
N VAL A 82 -9.94 -1.34 -9.61
CA VAL A 82 -8.47 -1.45 -9.68
C VAL A 82 -7.95 -2.46 -8.66
N LEU A 83 -7.00 -3.29 -9.08
CA LEU A 83 -6.16 -4.10 -8.20
C LEU A 83 -4.77 -3.46 -8.14
N GLU A 84 -4.35 -3.04 -6.95
CA GLU A 84 -2.98 -2.61 -6.67
C GLU A 84 -2.22 -3.73 -5.97
N ILE A 85 -1.15 -4.20 -6.59
CA ILE A 85 -0.29 -5.24 -6.02
C ILE A 85 0.95 -4.59 -5.43
N GLY A 86 1.18 -4.84 -4.12
CA GLY A 86 2.28 -4.23 -3.38
C GLY A 86 2.03 -2.77 -3.04
N CYS A 87 0.93 -2.47 -2.34
CA CYS A 87 0.56 -1.09 -2.03
C CYS A 87 1.54 -0.37 -1.07
N GLY A 88 2.39 -1.12 -0.37
CA GLY A 88 3.38 -0.59 0.53
C GLY A 88 2.77 0.30 1.62
N MET A 89 3.14 1.58 1.65
CA MET A 89 2.62 2.57 2.62
C MET A 89 1.59 3.54 2.01
N GLY A 90 0.92 3.13 0.92
CA GLY A 90 -0.27 3.78 0.41
C GLY A 90 -0.08 5.05 -0.41
N ALA A 91 1.14 5.35 -0.88
CA ALA A 91 1.40 6.57 -1.65
C ALA A 91 0.67 6.59 -3.00
N ILE A 92 0.57 5.44 -3.65
CA ILE A 92 -0.13 5.26 -4.93
C ILE A 92 -1.61 4.94 -4.67
N THR A 93 -1.90 4.13 -3.65
CA THR A 93 -3.25 3.73 -3.24
C THR A 93 -4.19 4.92 -3.09
N ASP A 94 -3.74 5.97 -2.38
CA ASP A 94 -4.52 7.18 -2.17
C ASP A 94 -4.91 7.85 -3.50
N CYS A 95 -3.96 7.93 -4.44
CA CYS A 95 -4.19 8.48 -5.76
C CYS A 95 -5.15 7.63 -6.61
N LEU A 96 -5.08 6.29 -6.53
CA LEU A 96 -6.02 5.40 -7.18
C LEU A 96 -7.44 5.59 -6.63
N CYS A 97 -7.58 5.72 -5.30
CA CYS A 97 -8.87 5.98 -4.66
C CYS A 97 -9.51 7.31 -5.08
N GLU A 98 -8.69 8.32 -5.43
CA GLU A 98 -9.18 9.60 -5.95
C GLU A 98 -9.75 9.50 -7.37
N ASN A 99 -9.25 8.58 -8.18
CA ASN A 99 -9.50 8.52 -9.60
C ASN A 99 -10.39 7.37 -10.06
N CYS A 100 -10.65 6.36 -9.21
CA CYS A 100 -11.34 5.13 -9.59
C CYS A 100 -12.53 4.82 -8.69
N HIS A 101 -13.44 3.96 -9.18
CA HIS A 101 -14.63 3.55 -8.45
C HIS A 101 -14.28 2.75 -7.19
N SER A 102 -13.47 1.71 -7.34
CA SER A 102 -13.01 0.89 -6.21
C SER A 102 -11.55 0.48 -6.35
N VAL A 103 -10.85 0.36 -5.22
CA VAL A 103 -9.47 -0.10 -5.15
C VAL A 103 -9.38 -1.28 -4.20
N THR A 104 -8.82 -2.38 -4.69
CA THR A 104 -8.40 -3.52 -3.87
C THR A 104 -6.87 -3.50 -3.84
N ALA A 105 -6.31 -3.20 -2.68
CA ALA A 105 -4.86 -3.10 -2.48
C ALA A 105 -4.35 -4.34 -1.74
N VAL A 106 -3.30 -4.97 -2.26
CA VAL A 106 -2.66 -6.14 -1.66
C VAL A 106 -1.30 -5.78 -1.12
N GLU A 107 -1.03 -6.17 0.12
CA GLU A 107 0.29 -5.98 0.75
C GLU A 107 0.63 -7.20 1.63
N MET A 108 1.85 -7.69 1.50
CA MET A 108 2.30 -8.87 2.24
C MET A 108 2.64 -8.54 3.70
N SER A 109 3.22 -7.37 3.95
CA SER A 109 3.52 -6.88 5.30
C SER A 109 2.30 -6.22 5.94
N LYS A 110 1.84 -6.77 7.06
CA LYS A 110 0.77 -6.16 7.86
C LYS A 110 1.16 -4.76 8.32
N ARG A 111 2.43 -4.55 8.64
CA ARG A 111 2.93 -3.25 9.11
C ARG A 111 2.78 -2.19 8.02
N ARG A 112 3.21 -2.48 6.79
CA ARG A 112 3.05 -1.57 5.64
C ARG A 112 1.57 -1.37 5.29
N ALA A 113 0.79 -2.43 5.28
CA ALA A 113 -0.66 -2.35 5.08
C ALA A 113 -1.35 -1.47 6.14
N THR A 114 -0.87 -1.50 7.40
CA THR A 114 -1.36 -0.60 8.47
C THR A 114 -1.03 0.86 8.16
N ALA A 115 0.15 1.15 7.63
CA ALA A 115 0.48 2.51 7.17
C ALA A 115 -0.48 2.97 6.06
N THR A 116 -0.78 2.09 5.09
CA THR A 116 -1.77 2.36 4.02
C THR A 116 -3.15 2.62 4.60
N LEU A 117 -3.62 1.80 5.54
CA LEU A 117 -4.90 1.98 6.22
C LEU A 117 -5.02 3.36 6.88
N LEU A 118 -4.01 3.75 7.65
CA LEU A 118 -3.99 5.01 8.37
C LEU A 118 -3.88 6.22 7.43
N ARG A 119 -3.06 6.12 6.38
CA ARG A 119 -2.91 7.15 5.37
C ARG A 119 -4.20 7.38 4.58
N CYS A 120 -4.86 6.29 4.21
CA CYS A 120 -6.09 6.31 3.42
C CYS A 120 -7.35 6.26 4.30
N ARG A 121 -7.27 6.59 5.60
CA ARG A 121 -8.32 6.38 6.61
C ARG A 121 -9.70 6.92 6.23
N ASN A 122 -9.76 7.93 5.37
CA ASN A 122 -11.00 8.57 4.93
C ASN A 122 -11.57 7.99 3.61
N ARG A 123 -10.90 6.99 2.99
CA ARG A 123 -11.32 6.41 1.72
C ARG A 123 -12.37 5.31 1.94
N GLU A 124 -13.57 5.49 1.40
CA GLU A 124 -14.68 4.52 1.51
C GLU A 124 -14.63 3.44 0.42
N ASN A 125 -13.88 3.70 -0.66
CA ASN A 125 -13.76 2.84 -1.83
C ASN A 125 -12.50 1.96 -1.83
N LEU A 126 -11.93 1.66 -0.66
CA LEU A 126 -10.69 0.91 -0.49
C LEU A 126 -10.89 -0.36 0.32
N GLU A 127 -10.43 -1.49 -0.21
CA GLU A 127 -10.17 -2.71 0.54
C GLU A 127 -8.67 -3.00 0.54
N ILE A 128 -8.09 -3.22 1.72
CA ILE A 128 -6.68 -3.59 1.89
C ILE A 128 -6.65 -5.06 2.32
N ILE A 129 -6.06 -5.92 1.49
CA ILE A 129 -5.89 -7.34 1.77
C ILE A 129 -4.44 -7.59 2.18
N VAL A 130 -4.25 -8.10 3.40
CA VAL A 130 -2.93 -8.47 3.90
C VAL A 130 -2.67 -9.93 3.61
N GLY A 131 -1.63 -10.22 2.80
CA GLY A 131 -1.25 -11.59 2.47
C GLY A 131 -0.40 -11.68 1.20
N ASN A 132 0.10 -12.88 0.94
CA ASN A 132 0.80 -13.17 -0.30
C ASN A 132 -0.20 -13.26 -1.45
N LEU A 133 0.07 -12.54 -2.55
CA LEU A 133 -0.78 -12.52 -3.73
C LEU A 133 -1.10 -13.93 -4.27
N ASN A 134 -0.12 -14.84 -4.23
CA ASN A 134 -0.25 -16.20 -4.73
C ASN A 134 -1.31 -17.04 -3.95
N ASP A 135 -1.61 -16.66 -2.72
CA ASP A 135 -2.58 -17.35 -1.87
C ASP A 135 -3.99 -16.74 -2.00
N ILE A 136 -4.09 -15.50 -2.50
CA ILE A 136 -5.33 -14.76 -2.57
C ILE A 136 -6.16 -15.22 -3.75
N LYS A 137 -7.43 -15.54 -3.50
CA LYS A 137 -8.41 -15.86 -4.54
C LYS A 137 -9.39 -14.71 -4.68
N PHE A 138 -9.32 -14.04 -5.81
CA PHE A 138 -10.26 -12.97 -6.15
C PHE A 138 -11.53 -13.55 -6.76
N GLU A 139 -12.68 -13.07 -6.30
CA GLU A 139 -14.00 -13.46 -6.80
C GLU A 139 -14.51 -12.50 -7.88
N LYS A 140 -13.80 -11.39 -8.11
CA LYS A 140 -14.12 -10.37 -9.12
C LYS A 140 -12.97 -10.19 -10.11
N LYS A 141 -13.27 -9.60 -11.25
CA LYS A 141 -12.30 -9.12 -12.22
C LYS A 141 -12.03 -7.63 -11.98
N PHE A 142 -10.87 -7.19 -12.44
CA PHE A 142 -10.45 -5.80 -12.35
C PHE A 142 -10.26 -5.21 -13.73
N ASP A 143 -10.56 -3.92 -13.88
CA ASP A 143 -10.34 -3.18 -15.12
C ASP A 143 -8.85 -2.82 -15.30
N TYR A 144 -8.18 -2.54 -14.19
CA TYR A 144 -6.75 -2.24 -14.17
C TYR A 144 -6.04 -3.02 -13.06
N ILE A 145 -4.78 -3.39 -13.35
CA ILE A 145 -3.86 -3.98 -12.36
C ILE A 145 -2.60 -3.13 -12.37
N THR A 146 -2.20 -2.64 -11.20
CA THR A 146 -0.96 -1.88 -11.03
C THR A 146 0.07 -2.69 -10.24
N LEU A 147 1.32 -2.68 -10.72
CA LEU A 147 2.49 -3.30 -10.10
C LEU A 147 3.63 -2.28 -10.10
N ILE A 148 3.76 -1.53 -9.02
CA ILE A 148 4.72 -0.44 -8.93
C ILE A 148 5.69 -0.70 -7.79
N GLY A 149 6.95 -0.96 -8.11
CA GLY A 149 7.96 -1.33 -7.11
C GLY A 149 7.77 -2.76 -6.58
N VAL A 150 7.37 -3.69 -7.42
CA VAL A 150 7.08 -5.10 -7.04
C VAL A 150 7.88 -6.09 -7.87
N LEU A 151 7.93 -5.91 -9.18
CA LEU A 151 8.54 -6.89 -10.09
C LEU A 151 10.05 -7.06 -9.86
N GLU A 152 10.73 -6.04 -9.42
CA GLU A 152 12.16 -6.05 -9.11
C GLU A 152 12.54 -7.02 -7.98
N TYR A 153 11.58 -7.33 -7.10
CA TYR A 153 11.81 -8.22 -5.96
C TYR A 153 11.43 -9.67 -6.22
N GLN A 154 10.84 -10.00 -7.39
CA GLN A 154 10.34 -11.35 -7.66
C GLN A 154 11.46 -12.40 -7.74
N GLY A 155 12.68 -12.02 -8.11
CA GLY A 155 13.83 -12.92 -8.12
C GLY A 155 14.24 -13.46 -6.76
N ASP A 156 13.89 -12.75 -5.69
CA ASP A 156 14.27 -13.11 -4.31
C ASP A 156 13.29 -14.12 -3.69
N TYR A 157 12.10 -14.31 -4.29
CA TYR A 157 11.00 -15.10 -3.73
C TYR A 157 10.58 -16.31 -4.57
N THR A 158 11.25 -16.55 -5.69
CA THR A 158 10.92 -17.67 -6.57
C THR A 158 12.16 -18.42 -7.01
N ASP A 159 12.15 -19.76 -6.91
CA ASP A 159 13.20 -20.65 -7.42
C ASP A 159 13.05 -20.92 -8.93
N THR A 160 12.35 -20.08 -9.68
CA THR A 160 12.05 -20.30 -11.09
C THR A 160 13.08 -19.65 -12.00
N VAL A 161 13.28 -20.24 -13.19
CA VAL A 161 14.21 -19.73 -14.21
C VAL A 161 13.73 -18.38 -14.80
N ASN A 162 12.44 -18.09 -14.72
CA ASN A 162 11.85 -16.84 -15.21
C ASN A 162 10.78 -16.30 -14.25
N PRO A 163 11.20 -15.69 -13.13
CA PRO A 163 10.29 -15.26 -12.08
C PRO A 163 9.26 -14.23 -12.54
N TYR A 164 9.60 -13.33 -13.45
CA TYR A 164 8.68 -12.33 -13.98
C TYR A 164 7.54 -12.95 -14.79
N HIS A 165 7.86 -13.91 -15.65
CA HIS A 165 6.89 -14.60 -16.49
C HIS A 165 5.93 -15.44 -15.65
N ASP A 166 6.44 -16.11 -14.62
CA ASP A 166 5.62 -16.97 -13.76
C ASP A 166 4.72 -16.13 -12.84
N PHE A 167 5.20 -14.99 -12.38
CA PHE A 167 4.40 -14.03 -11.64
C PHE A 167 3.23 -13.45 -12.47
N LEU A 168 3.44 -13.16 -13.74
CA LEU A 168 2.40 -12.59 -14.62
C LEU A 168 1.36 -13.61 -15.11
N LYS A 169 1.48 -14.89 -14.75
CA LYS A 169 0.47 -15.93 -15.04
C LYS A 169 -0.65 -16.04 -14.00
N ILE A 170 -0.63 -15.21 -12.97
CA ILE A 170 -1.61 -15.21 -11.88
C ILE A 170 -2.98 -14.75 -12.37
#